data_d7cf547cf2ab78a961a2895ff3e415f3
#
_entry.id   d7cf547cf2ab78a961a2895ff3e415f3
#
_cell.length_a   1.000
_cell.length_b   1.000
_cell.length_c   1.000
_cell.angle_alpha   90.00
_cell.angle_beta   90.00
_cell.angle_gamma   90.00
#
_symmetry.space_group_name_H-M   'P 1'
#
loop_
_entity.id
_entity.type
_entity.pdbx_description
1 polymer ?
#
loop_
_entity_poly.entity_id
_entity_poly.type
_entity_poly.pdbx_seq_one_letter_code
_entity_poly.pdbx_strand_id
1 'polypeptide(L)'
;MKDRKRYLLILGIVFIILILFVVFSSQIFPHGNQLHMAESLEAPSGEHFFGTDNLGRDLLERTFNGLKISLALALIIQLISLAAGAVIGSVAGYFGGIADKLYVMVQNVLMSFPSIIASLCLIAMLGTGIRTLIIALSLLGWVTYARLVRSEVLIIKESDFIMGTKSIGASNGYILVKHVLPNVVRPVIPMFTLMIGHTVLAISGLGFLGFGIQPPTPEIGMMIKDGVTYITRAPWMILFPGTLLSVYVLWINLLGDELREWFSPIEEINMNE
;
A
#
# COMPACT_ATOMS: atom_id res chain seq x y z
N MET A 1 -12.41 -17.34 -19.99
CA MET A 1 -12.03 -17.85 -18.65
C MET A 1 -10.63 -18.49 -18.59
N LYS A 2 -10.23 -19.40 -19.48
CA LYS A 2 -8.94 -20.12 -19.43
C LYS A 2 -7.73 -19.19 -19.66
N ASP A 3 -7.82 -18.27 -20.58
CA ASP A 3 -6.75 -17.31 -20.90
C ASP A 3 -6.55 -16.28 -19.78
N ARG A 4 -7.62 -15.87 -19.13
CA ARG A 4 -7.59 -14.93 -18.01
C ARG A 4 -6.92 -15.53 -16.75
N LYS A 5 -7.21 -16.80 -16.43
CA LYS A 5 -6.50 -17.50 -15.32
C LYS A 5 -5.01 -17.59 -15.59
N ARG A 6 -4.64 -17.79 -16.87
CA ARG A 6 -3.23 -17.85 -17.29
C ARG A 6 -2.56 -16.47 -17.16
N TYR A 7 -3.26 -15.41 -17.52
CA TYR A 7 -2.77 -14.04 -17.38
C TYR A 7 -2.55 -13.63 -15.91
N LEU A 8 -3.51 -13.90 -15.04
CA LEU A 8 -3.39 -13.73 -13.58
C LEU A 8 -2.20 -14.49 -13.00
N LEU A 9 -2.01 -15.73 -13.45
CA LEU A 9 -0.92 -16.57 -12.99
C LEU A 9 0.44 -16.01 -13.42
N ILE A 10 0.55 -15.51 -14.64
CA ILE A 10 1.77 -14.84 -15.15
C ILE A 10 2.03 -13.55 -14.37
N LEU A 11 1.04 -12.68 -14.19
CA LEU A 11 1.16 -11.45 -13.40
C LEU A 11 1.59 -11.75 -11.96
N GLY A 12 0.97 -12.75 -11.34
CA GLY A 12 1.32 -13.18 -9.98
C GLY A 12 2.75 -13.70 -9.87
N ILE A 13 3.20 -14.53 -10.82
CA ILE A 13 4.58 -15.04 -10.85
C ILE A 13 5.58 -13.91 -11.02
N VAL A 14 5.35 -13.00 -11.98
CA VAL A 14 6.23 -11.84 -12.19
C VAL A 14 6.27 -10.96 -10.95
N PHE A 15 5.13 -10.74 -10.30
CA PHE A 15 5.06 -9.98 -9.05
C PHE A 15 5.86 -10.65 -7.92
N ILE A 16 5.75 -11.95 -7.76
CA ILE A 16 6.52 -12.70 -6.77
C ILE A 16 8.02 -12.58 -7.07
N ILE A 17 8.42 -12.71 -8.34
CA ILE A 17 9.83 -12.56 -8.75
C ILE A 17 10.33 -11.15 -8.41
N LEU A 18 9.56 -10.10 -8.73
CA LEU A 18 9.91 -8.72 -8.40
C LEU A 18 10.01 -8.49 -6.89
N ILE A 19 9.07 -9.02 -6.09
CA ILE A 19 9.15 -8.95 -4.63
C ILE A 19 10.40 -9.67 -4.11
N LEU A 20 10.65 -10.89 -4.56
CA LEU A 20 11.83 -11.64 -4.14
C LEU A 20 13.11 -10.87 -4.51
N PHE A 21 13.19 -10.33 -5.72
CA PHE A 21 14.33 -9.52 -6.13
C PHE A 21 14.53 -8.30 -5.23
N VAL A 22 13.46 -7.56 -4.92
CA VAL A 22 13.50 -6.41 -4.02
C VAL A 22 13.85 -6.82 -2.59
N VAL A 23 13.31 -7.94 -2.09
CA VAL A 23 13.61 -8.44 -0.73
C VAL A 23 15.07 -8.85 -0.60
N PHE A 24 15.61 -9.53 -1.61
CA PHE A 24 16.99 -9.99 -1.62
C PHE A 24 17.99 -8.93 -2.13
N SER A 25 17.53 -7.75 -2.53
CA SER A 25 18.37 -6.68 -3.08
C SER A 25 19.53 -6.30 -2.15
N SER A 26 19.29 -6.25 -0.83
CA SER A 26 20.37 -5.92 0.14
C SER A 26 21.44 -7.01 0.30
N GLN A 27 21.20 -8.25 -0.16
CA GLN A 27 22.20 -9.31 -0.22
C GLN A 27 22.96 -9.27 -1.54
N ILE A 28 22.28 -8.86 -2.62
CA ILE A 28 22.88 -8.68 -3.94
C ILE A 28 23.69 -7.39 -3.97
N PHE A 29 23.22 -6.34 -3.29
CA PHE A 29 23.78 -4.99 -3.27
C PHE A 29 24.08 -4.55 -1.84
N PRO A 30 25.17 -5.04 -1.21
CA PRO A 30 25.46 -4.77 0.20
C PRO A 30 26.07 -3.38 0.47
N HIS A 31 26.56 -2.69 -0.55
CA HIS A 31 27.38 -1.48 -0.41
C HIS A 31 26.67 -0.16 -0.69
N GLY A 32 25.38 -0.17 -0.98
CA GLY A 32 24.60 0.99 -1.43
C GLY A 32 24.60 2.24 -0.53
N ASN A 33 25.16 2.16 0.69
CA ASN A 33 25.31 3.30 1.60
C ASN A 33 26.78 3.72 1.81
N GLN A 34 27.74 3.06 1.15
CA GLN A 34 29.15 3.46 1.25
C GLN A 34 29.37 4.79 0.54
N LEU A 35 30.16 5.65 1.17
CA LEU A 35 30.45 6.98 0.67
C LEU A 35 31.74 6.96 -0.17
N HIS A 36 31.66 7.36 -1.43
CA HIS A 36 32.78 7.47 -2.35
C HIS A 36 32.81 8.87 -2.96
N MET A 37 33.21 9.87 -2.17
CA MET A 37 33.17 11.28 -2.59
C MET A 37 33.92 11.58 -3.91
N ALA A 38 34.91 10.77 -4.25
CA ALA A 38 35.65 10.88 -5.52
C ALA A 38 34.75 10.56 -6.73
N GLU A 39 33.73 9.73 -6.54
CA GLU A 39 32.80 9.25 -7.58
C GLU A 39 31.46 10.03 -7.55
N SER A 40 31.46 11.23 -6.95
CA SER A 40 30.24 12.05 -6.80
C SER A 40 29.67 12.48 -8.15
N LEU A 41 28.36 12.23 -8.37
CA LEU A 41 27.60 12.58 -9.57
C LEU A 41 28.19 11.97 -10.86
N GLU A 42 28.73 10.76 -10.80
CA GLU A 42 29.15 10.04 -11.99
C GLU A 42 27.96 9.53 -12.78
N ALA A 43 28.06 9.68 -14.11
CA ALA A 43 27.04 9.23 -15.03
C ALA A 43 26.93 7.68 -15.05
N PRO A 44 25.80 7.13 -15.49
CA PRO A 44 25.64 5.69 -15.68
C PRO A 44 26.79 5.08 -16.48
N SER A 45 27.38 3.99 -15.95
CA SER A 45 28.56 3.31 -16.49
C SER A 45 28.48 1.80 -16.29
N GLY A 46 29.51 1.06 -16.72
CA GLY A 46 29.62 -0.38 -16.46
C GLY A 46 29.87 -0.72 -14.99
N GLU A 47 30.41 0.22 -14.20
CA GLU A 47 30.63 0.08 -12.75
C GLU A 47 29.41 0.53 -11.96
N HIS A 48 28.76 1.63 -12.39
CA HIS A 48 27.56 2.20 -11.77
C HIS A 48 26.42 2.27 -12.78
N PHE A 49 25.60 1.21 -12.89
CA PHE A 49 24.54 1.10 -13.91
C PHE A 49 23.54 2.26 -13.90
N PHE A 50 23.20 2.81 -12.73
CA PHE A 50 22.32 3.98 -12.59
C PHE A 50 23.11 5.26 -12.28
N GLY A 51 24.46 5.21 -12.33
CA GLY A 51 25.34 6.27 -11.88
C GLY A 51 25.38 6.38 -10.36
N THR A 52 25.96 7.48 -9.87
CA THR A 52 26.10 7.75 -8.44
C THR A 52 25.33 9.00 -8.02
N ASP A 53 25.08 9.12 -6.72
CA ASP A 53 24.47 10.29 -6.13
C ASP A 53 25.54 11.37 -5.77
N ASN A 54 25.07 12.44 -5.12
CA ASN A 54 25.92 13.56 -4.69
C ASN A 54 26.98 13.20 -3.63
N LEU A 55 26.89 12.02 -3.05
CA LEU A 55 27.86 11.49 -2.07
C LEU A 55 28.67 10.32 -2.64
N GLY A 56 28.58 10.07 -3.96
CA GLY A 56 29.27 8.98 -4.64
C GLY A 56 28.71 7.59 -4.31
N ARG A 57 27.48 7.50 -3.81
CA ARG A 57 26.83 6.21 -3.50
C ARG A 57 26.18 5.65 -4.74
N ASP A 58 26.26 4.33 -4.95
CA ASP A 58 25.63 3.67 -6.09
C ASP A 58 24.10 3.83 -6.07
N LEU A 59 23.56 4.40 -7.15
CA LEU A 59 22.14 4.75 -7.23
C LEU A 59 21.24 3.53 -7.44
N LEU A 60 21.71 2.50 -8.15
CA LEU A 60 20.97 1.27 -8.37
C LEU A 60 20.75 0.54 -7.05
N GLU A 61 21.81 0.33 -6.29
CA GLU A 61 21.76 -0.33 -4.99
C GLU A 61 20.83 0.42 -4.02
N ARG A 62 20.97 1.73 -3.96
CA ARG A 62 20.12 2.59 -3.12
C ARG A 62 18.66 2.55 -3.54
N THR A 63 18.37 2.53 -4.84
CA THR A 63 17.00 2.52 -5.35
C THR A 63 16.28 1.22 -4.98
N PHE A 64 16.92 0.07 -5.13
CA PHE A 64 16.34 -1.21 -4.72
C PHE A 64 16.18 -1.32 -3.19
N ASN A 65 17.18 -0.88 -2.43
CA ASN A 65 17.08 -0.86 -0.97
C ASN A 65 15.97 0.10 -0.49
N GLY A 66 15.82 1.26 -1.13
CA GLY A 66 14.74 2.21 -0.85
C GLY A 66 13.37 1.64 -1.16
N LEU A 67 13.21 0.95 -2.30
CA LEU A 67 11.96 0.28 -2.66
C LEU A 67 11.60 -0.82 -1.65
N LYS A 68 12.58 -1.63 -1.22
CA LYS A 68 12.40 -2.65 -0.18
C LYS A 68 11.86 -2.05 1.12
N ILE A 69 12.43 -0.94 1.57
CA ILE A 69 12.00 -0.26 2.80
C ILE A 69 10.59 0.29 2.64
N SER A 70 10.30 0.97 1.51
CA SER A 70 8.97 1.52 1.23
C SER A 70 7.92 0.41 1.16
N LEU A 71 8.24 -0.75 0.55
CA LEU A 71 7.34 -1.90 0.48
C LEU A 71 7.07 -2.51 1.86
N ALA A 72 8.12 -2.74 2.65
CA ALA A 72 7.97 -3.28 4.01
C ALA A 72 7.10 -2.37 4.89
N LEU A 73 7.32 -1.06 4.82
CA LEU A 73 6.51 -0.09 5.54
C LEU A 73 5.07 -0.06 5.05
N ALA A 74 4.85 -0.07 3.74
CA ALA A 74 3.51 -0.12 3.18
C ALA A 74 2.74 -1.36 3.65
N LEU A 75 3.38 -2.53 3.68
CA LEU A 75 2.78 -3.76 4.21
C LEU A 75 2.40 -3.63 5.69
N ILE A 76 3.29 -3.10 6.53
CA ILE A 76 3.02 -2.90 7.96
C ILE A 76 1.85 -1.93 8.15
N ILE A 77 1.86 -0.80 7.47
CA ILE A 77 0.81 0.21 7.52
C ILE A 77 -0.53 -0.40 7.10
N GLN A 78 -0.54 -1.14 5.99
CA GLN A 78 -1.77 -1.73 5.47
C GLN A 78 -2.30 -2.86 6.36
N LEU A 79 -1.45 -3.66 6.97
CA LEU A 79 -1.88 -4.69 7.94
C LEU A 79 -2.52 -4.06 9.19
N ILE A 80 -1.92 -2.99 9.72
CA ILE A 80 -2.49 -2.26 10.87
C ILE A 80 -3.84 -1.63 10.48
N SER A 81 -3.89 -0.96 9.32
CA SER A 81 -5.10 -0.31 8.81
C SER A 81 -6.22 -1.33 8.56
N LEU A 82 -5.89 -2.47 7.96
CA LEU A 82 -6.83 -3.56 7.71
C LEU A 82 -7.36 -4.14 9.03
N ALA A 83 -6.47 -4.45 9.98
CA ALA A 83 -6.89 -5.02 11.26
C ALA A 83 -7.85 -4.08 12.01
N ALA A 84 -7.50 -2.79 12.12
CA ALA A 84 -8.36 -1.79 12.76
C ALA A 84 -9.68 -1.60 11.98
N GLY A 85 -9.58 -1.45 10.66
CA GLY A 85 -10.76 -1.25 9.80
C GLY A 85 -11.70 -2.46 9.78
N ALA A 86 -11.17 -3.68 9.76
CA ALA A 86 -11.98 -4.90 9.82
C ALA A 86 -12.76 -5.01 11.14
N VAL A 87 -12.12 -4.74 12.27
CA VAL A 87 -12.80 -4.77 13.58
C VAL A 87 -13.85 -3.69 13.66
N ILE A 88 -13.50 -2.42 13.39
CA ILE A 88 -14.41 -1.29 13.52
C ILE A 88 -15.56 -1.41 12.52
N GLY A 89 -15.28 -1.72 11.25
CA GLY A 89 -16.29 -1.89 10.22
C GLY A 89 -17.25 -3.04 10.50
N SER A 90 -16.74 -4.17 11.01
CA SER A 90 -17.57 -5.31 11.38
C SER A 90 -18.49 -5.00 12.55
N VAL A 91 -17.98 -4.35 13.60
CA VAL A 91 -18.80 -3.96 14.77
C VAL A 91 -19.87 -2.95 14.36
N ALA A 92 -19.51 -1.91 13.63
CA ALA A 92 -20.44 -0.89 13.15
C ALA A 92 -21.52 -1.49 12.25
N GLY A 93 -21.12 -2.30 11.24
CA GLY A 93 -22.07 -2.92 10.29
C GLY A 93 -22.99 -3.96 10.93
N TYR A 94 -22.46 -4.82 11.80
CA TYR A 94 -23.23 -5.93 12.37
C TYR A 94 -24.20 -5.47 13.46
N PHE A 95 -23.70 -4.73 14.45
CA PHE A 95 -24.53 -4.30 15.59
C PHE A 95 -25.37 -3.07 15.28
N GLY A 96 -24.90 -2.19 14.38
CA GLY A 96 -25.66 -0.98 14.01
C GLY A 96 -25.80 0.02 15.16
N GLY A 97 -26.91 0.76 15.18
CA GLY A 97 -27.30 1.64 16.30
C GLY A 97 -26.25 2.73 16.62
N ILE A 98 -25.86 2.83 17.89
CA ILE A 98 -24.90 3.83 18.38
C ILE A 98 -23.49 3.57 17.82
N ALA A 99 -23.07 2.32 17.74
CA ALA A 99 -21.74 1.97 17.20
C ALA A 99 -21.60 2.44 15.76
N ASP A 100 -22.61 2.24 14.94
CA ASP A 100 -22.63 2.70 13.55
C ASP A 100 -22.64 4.22 13.43
N LYS A 101 -23.46 4.90 14.23
CA LYS A 101 -23.52 6.38 14.25
C LYS A 101 -22.17 6.99 14.64
N LEU A 102 -21.51 6.46 15.65
CA LEU A 102 -20.18 6.91 16.08
C LEU A 102 -19.14 6.67 14.98
N TYR A 103 -19.13 5.48 14.37
CA TYR A 103 -18.25 5.18 13.25
C TYR A 103 -18.44 6.19 12.11
N VAL A 104 -19.67 6.42 11.66
CA VAL A 104 -19.98 7.35 10.55
C VAL A 104 -19.54 8.78 10.90
N MET A 105 -19.76 9.21 12.14
CA MET A 105 -19.31 10.53 12.59
C MET A 105 -17.79 10.67 12.51
N VAL A 106 -17.02 9.71 13.04
CA VAL A 106 -15.56 9.71 13.01
C VAL A 106 -15.04 9.63 11.57
N GLN A 107 -15.62 8.74 10.76
CA GLN A 107 -15.29 8.62 9.34
C GLN A 107 -15.46 9.96 8.62
N ASN A 108 -16.60 10.64 8.80
CA ASN A 108 -16.89 11.92 8.13
C ASN A 108 -15.87 13.00 8.53
N VAL A 109 -15.51 13.07 9.81
CA VAL A 109 -14.48 14.00 10.29
C VAL A 109 -13.12 13.70 9.64
N LEU A 110 -12.67 12.45 9.64
CA LEU A 110 -11.37 12.08 9.08
C LEU A 110 -11.31 12.26 7.56
N MET A 111 -12.42 12.07 6.86
CA MET A 111 -12.51 12.21 5.41
C MET A 111 -12.78 13.63 4.93
N SER A 112 -13.11 14.57 5.84
CA SER A 112 -13.26 15.98 5.48
C SER A 112 -11.92 16.66 5.14
N PHE A 113 -10.80 16.04 5.52
CA PHE A 113 -9.46 16.52 5.20
C PHE A 113 -8.80 15.67 4.12
N PRO A 114 -8.08 16.27 3.15
CA PRO A 114 -7.23 15.51 2.25
C PRO A 114 -6.20 14.70 3.05
N SER A 115 -6.14 13.38 2.82
CA SER A 115 -5.32 12.45 3.62
C SER A 115 -3.83 12.82 3.67
N ILE A 116 -3.29 13.35 2.56
CA ILE A 116 -1.89 13.78 2.50
C ILE A 116 -1.64 14.99 3.44
N ILE A 117 -2.57 15.94 3.49
CA ILE A 117 -2.46 17.12 4.36
C ILE A 117 -2.56 16.70 5.83
N ALA A 118 -3.52 15.84 6.16
CA ALA A 118 -3.66 15.31 7.51
C ALA A 118 -2.41 14.53 7.95
N SER A 119 -1.81 13.74 7.05
CA SER A 119 -0.55 13.03 7.32
C SER A 119 0.61 14.00 7.55
N LEU A 120 0.73 15.05 6.73
CA LEU A 120 1.75 16.09 6.90
C LEU A 120 1.62 16.80 8.27
N CYS A 121 0.41 17.17 8.67
CA CYS A 121 0.16 17.78 9.98
C CYS A 121 0.59 16.86 11.12
N LEU A 122 0.24 15.57 11.06
CA LEU A 122 0.63 14.59 12.06
C LEU A 122 2.16 14.44 12.13
N ILE A 123 2.84 14.36 10.98
CA ILE A 123 4.29 14.22 10.94
C ILE A 123 4.97 15.50 11.43
N ALA A 124 4.44 16.68 11.09
CA ALA A 124 4.96 17.95 11.60
C ALA A 124 4.86 18.06 13.12
N MET A 125 3.81 17.49 13.73
CA MET A 125 3.62 17.49 15.20
C MET A 125 4.48 16.43 15.92
N LEU A 126 4.64 15.24 15.33
CA LEU A 126 5.28 14.09 15.96
C LEU A 126 6.76 13.92 15.58
N GLY A 127 7.23 14.69 14.60
CA GLY A 127 8.57 14.57 14.01
C GLY A 127 8.62 13.57 12.85
N THR A 128 9.70 13.65 12.07
CA THR A 128 9.95 12.76 10.92
C THR A 128 10.46 11.39 11.36
N GLY A 129 10.23 10.37 10.55
CA GLY A 129 10.78 9.03 10.74
C GLY A 129 9.79 7.91 10.53
N ILE A 130 10.31 6.68 10.54
CA ILE A 130 9.56 5.46 10.24
C ILE A 130 8.34 5.29 11.16
N ARG A 131 8.51 5.49 12.47
CA ARG A 131 7.42 5.33 13.45
C ARG A 131 6.28 6.29 13.18
N THR A 132 6.61 7.55 12.91
CA THR A 132 5.61 8.59 12.64
C THR A 132 4.87 8.33 11.33
N LEU A 133 5.56 7.87 10.28
CA LEU A 133 4.94 7.45 9.02
C LEU A 133 3.93 6.32 9.26
N ILE A 134 4.30 5.30 10.02
CA ILE A 134 3.40 4.18 10.36
C ILE A 134 2.16 4.71 11.09
N ILE A 135 2.34 5.53 12.12
CA ILE A 135 1.22 6.08 12.90
C ILE A 135 0.31 6.95 12.02
N ALA A 136 0.88 7.92 11.29
CA ALA A 136 0.12 8.88 10.51
C ALA A 136 -0.69 8.20 9.39
N LEU A 137 -0.07 7.29 8.63
CA LEU A 137 -0.73 6.63 7.52
C LEU A 137 -1.70 5.54 7.98
N SER A 138 -1.41 4.81 9.07
CA SER A 138 -2.34 3.82 9.61
C SER A 138 -3.56 4.47 10.27
N LEU A 139 -3.36 5.60 10.98
CA LEU A 139 -4.45 6.34 11.64
C LEU A 139 -5.49 6.86 10.63
N LEU A 140 -5.11 7.12 9.39
CA LEU A 140 -6.01 7.55 8.34
C LEU A 140 -6.47 6.38 7.45
N GLY A 141 -5.61 5.37 7.27
CA GLY A 141 -5.84 4.25 6.34
C GLY A 141 -6.98 3.31 6.75
N TRP A 142 -7.20 3.10 8.06
CA TRP A 142 -8.22 2.16 8.55
C TRP A 142 -9.65 2.51 8.09
N VAL A 143 -9.94 3.80 7.85
CA VAL A 143 -11.27 4.26 7.45
C VAL A 143 -11.71 3.63 6.13
N THR A 144 -10.79 3.48 5.20
CA THR A 144 -11.05 2.88 3.88
C THR A 144 -11.47 1.41 4.02
N TYR A 145 -10.78 0.63 4.85
CA TYR A 145 -11.15 -0.75 5.13
C TYR A 145 -12.43 -0.87 5.95
N ALA A 146 -12.61 -0.01 6.96
CA ALA A 146 -13.81 -0.03 7.76
C ALA A 146 -15.06 0.24 6.92
N ARG A 147 -14.99 1.15 5.94
CA ARG A 147 -16.08 1.42 5.00
C ARG A 147 -16.42 0.21 4.15
N LEU A 148 -15.41 -0.44 3.55
CA LEU A 148 -15.60 -1.63 2.75
C LEU A 148 -16.21 -2.76 3.59
N VAL A 149 -15.58 -3.08 4.71
CA VAL A 149 -16.03 -4.17 5.61
C VAL A 149 -17.44 -3.90 6.11
N ARG A 150 -17.75 -2.67 6.53
CA ARG A 150 -19.09 -2.30 6.97
C ARG A 150 -20.14 -2.50 5.88
N SER A 151 -19.87 -2.07 4.64
CA SER A 151 -20.83 -2.24 3.54
C SER A 151 -21.09 -3.72 3.23
N GLU A 152 -20.07 -4.55 3.22
CA GLU A 152 -20.20 -6.00 3.02
C GLU A 152 -20.96 -6.67 4.16
N VAL A 153 -20.66 -6.30 5.41
CA VAL A 153 -21.35 -6.82 6.59
C VAL A 153 -22.84 -6.48 6.56
N LEU A 154 -23.21 -5.27 6.13
CA LEU A 154 -24.61 -4.86 5.99
C LEU A 154 -25.38 -5.73 4.98
N ILE A 155 -24.74 -6.09 3.86
CA ILE A 155 -25.33 -6.96 2.85
C ILE A 155 -25.44 -8.40 3.38
N ILE A 156 -24.35 -8.94 3.92
CA ILE A 156 -24.30 -10.33 4.36
C ILE A 156 -25.27 -10.60 5.50
N LYS A 157 -25.38 -9.69 6.48
CA LYS A 157 -26.26 -9.92 7.66
C LYS A 157 -27.75 -10.03 7.33
N GLU A 158 -28.18 -9.49 6.18
CA GLU A 158 -29.57 -9.54 5.70
C GLU A 158 -29.84 -10.77 4.81
N SER A 159 -28.84 -11.62 4.55
CA SER A 159 -29.03 -12.82 3.74
C SER A 159 -29.87 -13.88 4.49
N ASP A 160 -30.67 -14.62 3.73
CA ASP A 160 -31.55 -15.71 4.24
C ASP A 160 -30.79 -16.73 5.07
N PHE A 161 -29.57 -17.05 4.65
CA PHE A 161 -28.67 -17.95 5.36
C PHE A 161 -28.31 -17.47 6.77
N ILE A 162 -28.03 -16.16 6.94
CA ILE A 162 -27.76 -15.57 8.27
C ILE A 162 -29.03 -15.52 9.11
N MET A 163 -30.16 -15.15 8.51
CA MET A 163 -31.46 -15.16 9.20
C MET A 163 -31.84 -16.58 9.67
N GLY A 164 -31.63 -17.60 8.83
CA GLY A 164 -31.80 -19.00 9.20
C GLY A 164 -30.91 -19.43 10.37
N THR A 165 -29.62 -19.06 10.32
CA THR A 165 -28.65 -19.37 11.39
C THR A 165 -29.04 -18.70 12.72
N LYS A 166 -29.57 -17.49 12.66
CA LYS A 166 -30.08 -16.77 13.85
C LYS A 166 -31.33 -17.40 14.42
N SER A 167 -32.21 -17.93 13.57
CA SER A 167 -33.50 -18.55 13.97
C SER A 167 -33.26 -19.87 14.74
N ILE A 168 -32.15 -20.58 14.50
CA ILE A 168 -31.78 -21.78 15.27
C ILE A 168 -31.00 -21.46 16.55
N GLY A 169 -30.92 -20.18 16.94
CA GLY A 169 -30.36 -19.75 18.22
C GLY A 169 -28.83 -19.49 18.24
N ALA A 170 -28.17 -19.35 17.09
CA ALA A 170 -26.76 -19.04 17.05
C ALA A 170 -26.48 -17.64 17.65
N SER A 171 -25.40 -17.51 18.43
CA SER A 171 -25.00 -16.24 19.03
C SER A 171 -24.47 -15.24 17.98
N ASN A 172 -24.65 -13.95 18.23
CA ASN A 172 -24.16 -12.90 17.33
C ASN A 172 -22.66 -12.99 17.08
N GLY A 173 -21.84 -13.31 18.10
CA GLY A 173 -20.39 -13.47 17.97
C GLY A 173 -20.04 -14.66 17.07
N TYR A 174 -20.74 -15.79 17.21
CA TYR A 174 -20.57 -16.96 16.35
C TYR A 174 -20.88 -16.62 14.89
N ILE A 175 -22.03 -15.98 14.64
CA ILE A 175 -22.45 -15.57 13.30
C ILE A 175 -21.40 -14.63 12.68
N LEU A 176 -20.95 -13.61 13.42
CA LEU A 176 -19.98 -12.65 12.94
C LEU A 176 -18.66 -13.31 12.53
N VAL A 177 -18.09 -14.12 13.44
CA VAL A 177 -16.76 -14.69 13.22
C VAL A 177 -16.78 -15.87 12.23
N LYS A 178 -17.81 -16.72 12.30
CA LYS A 178 -17.85 -17.96 11.51
C LYS A 178 -18.48 -17.79 10.13
N HIS A 179 -19.38 -16.81 9.99
CA HIS A 179 -20.18 -16.67 8.78
C HIS A 179 -19.98 -15.32 8.07
N VAL A 180 -19.93 -14.22 8.79
CA VAL A 180 -19.83 -12.89 8.17
C VAL A 180 -18.39 -12.59 7.75
N LEU A 181 -17.43 -12.63 8.68
CA LEU A 181 -16.03 -12.28 8.41
C LEU A 181 -15.39 -13.08 7.26
N PRO A 182 -15.57 -14.41 7.15
CA PRO A 182 -14.99 -15.16 6.04
C PRO A 182 -15.50 -14.72 4.66
N ASN A 183 -16.74 -14.26 4.58
CA ASN A 183 -17.33 -13.77 3.33
C ASN A 183 -16.81 -12.36 2.95
N VAL A 184 -16.51 -11.53 3.95
CA VAL A 184 -15.93 -10.19 3.74
C VAL A 184 -14.49 -10.24 3.20
N VAL A 185 -13.76 -11.33 3.39
CA VAL A 185 -12.38 -11.49 2.92
C VAL A 185 -12.26 -11.32 1.39
N ARG A 186 -13.25 -11.79 0.63
CA ARG A 186 -13.21 -11.77 -0.85
C ARG A 186 -12.98 -10.36 -1.43
N PRO A 187 -13.77 -9.32 -1.11
CA PRO A 187 -13.53 -7.97 -1.60
C PRO A 187 -12.33 -7.27 -0.93
N VAL A 188 -11.92 -7.74 0.26
CA VAL A 188 -10.80 -7.15 1.00
C VAL A 188 -9.45 -7.46 0.34
N ILE A 189 -9.26 -8.66 -0.22
CA ILE A 189 -7.98 -9.06 -0.83
C ILE A 189 -7.55 -8.12 -1.97
N PRO A 190 -8.38 -7.86 -3.00
CA PRO A 190 -8.04 -6.91 -4.05
C PRO A 190 -7.77 -5.51 -3.52
N MET A 191 -8.61 -5.05 -2.59
CA MET A 191 -8.47 -3.73 -1.97
C MET A 191 -7.12 -3.60 -1.24
N PHE A 192 -6.73 -4.63 -0.47
CA PHE A 192 -5.45 -4.66 0.23
C PHE A 192 -4.28 -4.54 -0.75
N THR A 193 -4.32 -5.26 -1.87
CA THR A 193 -3.28 -5.21 -2.90
C THR A 193 -3.16 -3.82 -3.50
N LEU A 194 -4.26 -3.19 -3.91
CA LEU A 194 -4.27 -1.82 -4.44
C LEU A 194 -3.77 -0.80 -3.42
N MET A 195 -4.15 -0.96 -2.15
CA MET A 195 -3.74 -0.05 -1.09
C MET A 195 -2.24 -0.11 -0.77
N ILE A 196 -1.56 -1.24 -1.02
CA ILE A 196 -0.08 -1.32 -0.92
C ILE A 196 0.55 -0.33 -1.90
N GLY A 197 0.17 -0.36 -3.18
CA GLY A 197 0.69 0.56 -4.19
C GLY A 197 0.43 2.03 -3.85
N HIS A 198 -0.80 2.33 -3.42
CA HIS A 198 -1.18 3.66 -2.97
C HIS A 198 -0.33 4.14 -1.77
N THR A 199 -0.05 3.25 -0.82
CA THR A 199 0.76 3.60 0.37
C THR A 199 2.23 3.81 0.03
N VAL A 200 2.80 3.02 -0.89
CA VAL A 200 4.16 3.25 -1.39
C VAL A 200 4.26 4.63 -2.03
N LEU A 201 3.29 5.03 -2.86
CA LEU A 201 3.23 6.39 -3.42
C LEU A 201 3.09 7.46 -2.33
N ALA A 202 2.26 7.23 -1.31
CA ALA A 202 2.09 8.18 -0.21
C ALA A 202 3.40 8.37 0.59
N ILE A 203 4.10 7.28 0.91
CA ILE A 203 5.42 7.32 1.57
C ILE A 203 6.41 8.12 0.73
N SER A 204 6.51 7.80 -0.57
CA SER A 204 7.43 8.48 -1.48
C SER A 204 7.06 9.95 -1.71
N GLY A 205 5.77 10.28 -1.75
CA GLY A 205 5.30 11.68 -1.82
C GLY A 205 5.67 12.47 -0.57
N LEU A 206 5.47 11.90 0.62
CA LEU A 206 5.89 12.50 1.89
C LEU A 206 7.41 12.62 1.97
N GLY A 207 8.16 11.62 1.48
CA GLY A 207 9.61 11.63 1.34
C GLY A 207 10.09 12.77 0.45
N PHE A 208 9.49 12.92 -0.72
CA PHE A 208 9.77 14.01 -1.65
C PHE A 208 9.56 15.40 -1.02
N LEU A 209 8.53 15.55 -0.19
CA LEU A 209 8.28 16.78 0.57
C LEU A 209 9.25 16.96 1.76
N GLY A 210 10.10 15.97 2.05
CA GLY A 210 11.07 16.01 3.15
C GLY A 210 10.58 15.46 4.48
N PHE A 211 9.36 14.92 4.51
CA PHE A 211 8.73 14.36 5.70
C PHE A 211 8.83 12.81 5.77
N GLY A 212 9.63 12.22 4.88
CA GLY A 212 9.88 10.79 4.81
C GLY A 212 10.95 10.30 5.80
N ILE A 213 11.53 9.16 5.42
CA ILE A 213 12.65 8.55 6.16
C ILE A 213 13.90 9.37 5.91
N GLN A 214 14.58 9.73 7.00
CA GLN A 214 15.77 10.57 6.91
C GLN A 214 17.03 9.77 6.54
N PRO A 215 18.00 10.40 5.85
CA PRO A 215 19.31 9.79 5.61
C PRO A 215 19.97 9.28 6.91
N PRO A 216 20.81 8.24 6.87
CA PRO A 216 21.39 7.60 5.68
C PRO A 216 20.51 6.55 5.00
N THR A 217 19.37 6.18 5.60
CA THR A 217 18.47 5.16 5.09
C THR A 217 17.90 5.59 3.72
N PRO A 218 18.03 4.77 2.67
CA PRO A 218 17.49 5.12 1.37
C PRO A 218 15.96 5.05 1.39
N GLU A 219 15.32 6.06 0.78
CA GLU A 219 13.88 6.11 0.52
C GLU A 219 13.68 6.84 -0.81
N ILE A 220 12.84 6.28 -1.68
CA ILE A 220 12.74 6.70 -3.09
C ILE A 220 12.33 8.16 -3.23
N GLY A 221 11.33 8.61 -2.46
CA GLY A 221 10.88 9.99 -2.50
C GLY A 221 11.95 10.99 -2.08
N MET A 222 12.70 10.67 -1.01
CA MET A 222 13.82 11.49 -0.55
C MET A 222 14.96 11.49 -1.59
N MET A 223 15.25 10.34 -2.23
CA MET A 223 16.25 10.26 -3.29
C MET A 223 15.87 11.13 -4.49
N ILE A 224 14.61 11.11 -4.90
CA ILE A 224 14.09 11.99 -5.97
C ILE A 224 14.22 13.46 -5.56
N LYS A 225 13.86 13.81 -4.32
CA LYS A 225 14.01 15.17 -3.78
C LYS A 225 15.47 15.64 -3.86
N ASP A 226 16.41 14.83 -3.40
CA ASP A 226 17.83 15.16 -3.45
C ASP A 226 18.29 15.36 -4.91
N GLY A 227 17.79 14.55 -5.84
CA GLY A 227 18.08 14.65 -7.26
C GLY A 227 17.61 15.95 -7.92
N VAL A 228 16.54 16.57 -7.40
CA VAL A 228 16.01 17.84 -7.96
C VAL A 228 17.08 18.93 -7.99
N THR A 229 17.92 19.01 -6.96
CA THR A 229 19.03 19.98 -6.89
C THR A 229 20.04 19.79 -8.02
N TYR A 230 20.17 18.57 -8.53
CA TYR A 230 21.18 18.19 -9.54
C TYR A 230 20.57 17.85 -10.91
N ILE A 231 19.33 18.21 -11.17
CA ILE A 231 18.55 17.76 -12.36
C ILE A 231 19.27 18.08 -13.68
N THR A 232 19.95 19.22 -13.77
CA THR A 232 20.68 19.65 -14.97
C THR A 232 22.02 18.92 -15.16
N ARG A 233 22.63 18.42 -14.07
CA ARG A 233 23.95 17.79 -14.09
C ARG A 233 23.86 16.29 -13.98
N ALA A 234 22.93 15.76 -13.19
CA ALA A 234 22.75 14.36 -12.87
C ALA A 234 21.27 13.94 -12.94
N PRO A 235 20.63 14.00 -14.13
CA PRO A 235 19.20 13.71 -14.28
C PRO A 235 18.85 12.25 -13.91
N TRP A 236 19.80 11.34 -13.96
CA TRP A 236 19.65 9.93 -13.57
C TRP A 236 19.21 9.76 -12.11
N MET A 237 19.58 10.69 -11.23
CA MET A 237 19.16 10.67 -9.81
C MET A 237 17.64 10.74 -9.62
N ILE A 238 16.91 11.30 -10.58
CA ILE A 238 15.45 11.35 -10.57
C ILE A 238 14.86 10.25 -11.46
N LEU A 239 15.42 10.09 -12.67
CA LEU A 239 14.85 9.24 -13.70
C LEU A 239 14.80 7.78 -13.25
N PHE A 240 15.88 7.20 -12.71
CA PHE A 240 15.89 5.79 -12.34
C PHE A 240 15.03 5.46 -11.13
N PRO A 241 15.14 6.16 -9.99
CA PRO A 241 14.25 5.91 -8.86
C PRO A 241 12.77 6.16 -9.20
N GLY A 242 12.48 7.24 -9.95
CA GLY A 242 11.13 7.58 -10.37
C GLY A 242 10.52 6.54 -11.32
N THR A 243 11.29 6.08 -12.30
CA THR A 243 10.85 5.03 -13.22
C THR A 243 10.61 3.70 -12.50
N LEU A 244 11.53 3.28 -11.63
CA LEU A 244 11.37 2.04 -10.87
C LEU A 244 10.14 2.08 -9.96
N LEU A 245 9.92 3.20 -9.26
CA LEU A 245 8.72 3.42 -8.46
C LEU A 245 7.44 3.32 -9.31
N SER A 246 7.43 3.98 -10.48
CA SER A 246 6.28 3.98 -11.39
C SER A 246 5.96 2.59 -11.91
N VAL A 247 6.97 1.85 -12.36
CA VAL A 247 6.83 0.46 -12.83
C VAL A 247 6.29 -0.43 -11.72
N TYR A 248 6.85 -0.31 -10.51
CA TYR A 248 6.43 -1.10 -9.37
C TYR A 248 4.96 -0.85 -8.99
N VAL A 249 4.55 0.42 -8.90
CA VAL A 249 3.17 0.79 -8.57
C VAL A 249 2.19 0.36 -9.68
N LEU A 250 2.58 0.51 -10.94
CA LEU A 250 1.78 0.05 -12.07
C LEU A 250 1.50 -1.46 -11.98
N TRP A 251 2.54 -2.27 -11.68
CA TRP A 251 2.38 -3.72 -11.52
C TRP A 251 1.46 -4.11 -10.37
N ILE A 252 1.59 -3.46 -9.21
CA ILE A 252 0.70 -3.70 -8.06
C ILE A 252 -0.76 -3.38 -8.43
N ASN A 253 -0.98 -2.25 -9.12
CA ASN A 253 -2.32 -1.85 -9.52
C ASN A 253 -2.93 -2.85 -10.52
N LEU A 254 -2.17 -3.25 -11.55
CA LEU A 254 -2.62 -4.28 -12.50
C LEU A 254 -2.97 -5.61 -11.80
N LEU A 255 -2.14 -6.04 -10.84
CA LEU A 255 -2.43 -7.24 -10.06
C LEU A 255 -3.69 -7.08 -9.20
N GLY A 256 -3.84 -5.93 -8.56
CA GLY A 256 -5.02 -5.64 -7.73
C GLY A 256 -6.32 -5.60 -8.54
N ASP A 257 -6.29 -5.00 -9.73
CA ASP A 257 -7.44 -4.96 -10.64
C ASP A 257 -7.83 -6.35 -11.13
N GLU A 258 -6.86 -7.16 -11.52
CA GLU A 258 -7.11 -8.55 -11.93
C GLU A 258 -7.65 -9.42 -10.78
N LEU A 259 -7.13 -9.23 -9.56
CA LEU A 259 -7.67 -9.89 -8.37
C LEU A 259 -9.12 -9.46 -8.10
N ARG A 260 -9.42 -8.17 -8.25
CA ARG A 260 -10.77 -7.62 -8.08
C ARG A 260 -11.77 -8.29 -9.05
N GLU A 261 -11.39 -8.40 -10.31
CA GLU A 261 -12.24 -9.04 -11.30
C GLU A 261 -12.37 -10.56 -11.07
N TRP A 262 -11.37 -11.21 -10.51
CA TRP A 262 -11.45 -12.64 -10.19
C TRP A 262 -12.35 -12.94 -8.99
N PHE A 263 -12.28 -12.09 -7.94
CA PHE A 263 -13.12 -12.26 -6.74
C PHE A 263 -14.56 -11.76 -6.91
N SER A 264 -14.79 -10.85 -7.85
CA SER A 264 -16.10 -10.27 -8.17
C SER A 264 -16.29 -10.26 -9.69
N PRO A 265 -16.42 -11.44 -10.32
CA PRO A 265 -16.71 -11.48 -11.76
C PRO A 265 -18.02 -10.72 -11.97
N ILE A 266 -17.98 -9.69 -12.81
CA ILE A 266 -19.18 -9.05 -13.31
C ILE A 266 -19.91 -10.17 -14.06
N GLU A 267 -21.07 -10.61 -13.57
CA GLU A 267 -22.00 -11.39 -14.39
C GLU A 267 -22.26 -10.53 -15.63
N GLU A 268 -21.77 -10.97 -16.79
CA GLU A 268 -22.23 -10.45 -18.06
C GLU A 268 -23.73 -10.70 -18.07
N ILE A 269 -24.50 -9.68 -17.70
CA ILE A 269 -25.94 -9.66 -17.95
C ILE A 269 -26.04 -9.84 -19.45
N ASN A 270 -26.42 -11.06 -19.85
CA ASN A 270 -26.73 -11.38 -21.22
C ASN A 270 -27.82 -10.40 -21.68
N MET A 271 -27.39 -9.32 -22.33
CA MET A 271 -28.28 -8.44 -23.09
C MET A 271 -28.60 -9.11 -24.45
N ASN A 272 -29.07 -10.34 -24.40
CA ASN A 272 -29.62 -11.09 -25.53
C ASN A 272 -30.92 -11.76 -25.06
N GLU A 273 -31.91 -10.95 -24.69
CA GLU A 273 -33.34 -11.31 -24.77
C GLU A 273 -34.11 -10.13 -25.38
#